data_7e797c0eca0ba1afb171994dc4d3cbed
#
_entry.id   7e797c0eca0ba1afb171994dc4d3cbed
#
_cell.length_a   1.000
_cell.length_b   1.000
_cell.length_c   1.000
_cell.angle_alpha   90.00
_cell.angle_beta   90.00
_cell.angle_gamma   90.00
#
_symmetry.space_group_name_H-M   'P 1'
#
loop_
_entity.id
_entity.type
_entity.pdbx_description
1 polymer ?
#
loop_
_entity_poly.entity_id
_entity_poly.type
_entity_poly.pdbx_seq_one_letter_code
_entity_poly.pdbx_strand_id
1 'polypeptide(L)'
;EFPDNEGLHRWIRLAGERVAFQGLPARICWLGYGERHRLGLRFNEMVRSGELKAPIVIGRDHLDSGSVASPYRETEAMIDGSDAIADWPLLNGLVNTCSGATWVSIHHGGGVGIGRSIHAGQVSVADGTALADEKLERVLTNDPAMGVIRHVDAGYERAIEVADERGVVIPMKGSPTQAGAQKPAADGLSSEQ
;
A
#
# COMPACT_ATOMS: atom_id res chain seq x y z
N GLU A 1 10.16 -4.71 17.17
CA GLU A 1 9.11 -5.46 16.46
C GLU A 1 9.60 -6.09 15.13
N PHE A 2 10.50 -5.42 14.42
CA PHE A 2 10.93 -5.81 13.07
C PHE A 2 12.47 -5.84 12.97
N PRO A 3 13.16 -6.78 13.62
CA PRO A 3 14.63 -6.82 13.69
C PRO A 3 15.28 -7.00 12.30
N ASP A 4 14.62 -7.68 11.40
CA ASP A 4 15.14 -8.03 10.07
C ASP A 4 14.82 -6.98 8.98
N ASN A 5 14.11 -5.90 9.34
CA ASN A 5 13.78 -4.83 8.41
C ASN A 5 14.89 -3.78 8.34
N GLU A 6 15.95 -4.08 7.61
CA GLU A 6 17.12 -3.21 7.46
C GLU A 6 16.77 -1.83 6.89
N GLY A 7 15.83 -1.75 5.97
CA GLY A 7 15.36 -0.51 5.37
C GLY A 7 14.74 0.43 6.42
N LEU A 8 13.90 -0.12 7.30
CA LEU A 8 13.29 0.63 8.40
C LEU A 8 14.34 1.12 9.39
N HIS A 9 15.27 0.25 9.80
CA HIS A 9 16.34 0.62 10.73
C HIS A 9 17.25 1.72 10.17
N ARG A 10 17.62 1.60 8.89
CA ARG A 10 18.41 2.63 8.20
C ARG A 10 17.67 3.95 8.16
N TRP A 11 16.37 3.92 7.82
CA TRP A 11 15.57 5.13 7.73
C TRP A 11 15.45 5.84 9.09
N ILE A 12 15.12 5.12 10.15
CA ILE A 12 14.99 5.68 11.51
C ILE A 12 16.30 6.34 11.96
N ARG A 13 17.44 5.68 11.74
CA ARG A 13 18.76 6.23 12.09
C ARG A 13 19.04 7.52 11.32
N LEU A 14 18.89 7.49 10.00
CA LEU A 14 19.20 8.65 9.16
C LEU A 14 18.20 9.79 9.37
N ALA A 15 16.94 9.51 9.65
CA ALA A 15 15.94 10.53 9.94
C ALA A 15 16.29 11.33 11.20
N GLY A 16 16.78 10.65 12.25
CA GLY A 16 17.23 11.33 13.46
C GLY A 16 18.41 12.27 13.26
N GLU A 17 19.25 11.99 12.28
CA GLU A 17 20.48 12.75 12.01
C GLU A 17 20.31 13.86 10.95
N ARG A 18 19.45 13.64 9.97
CA ARG A 18 19.43 14.42 8.71
C ARG A 18 18.14 15.08 8.36
N VAL A 19 17.03 14.72 8.99
CA VAL A 19 15.71 15.22 8.62
C VAL A 19 15.23 16.23 9.64
N ALA A 20 15.01 17.47 9.18
CA ALA A 20 14.31 18.50 9.93
C ALA A 20 12.81 18.36 9.67
N PHE A 21 12.05 18.15 10.73
CA PHE A 21 10.58 18.08 10.64
C PHE A 21 10.00 19.48 10.89
N GLN A 22 9.24 19.98 9.94
CA GLN A 22 8.44 21.19 10.13
C GLN A 22 7.08 20.82 10.67
N GLY A 23 6.60 21.58 11.66
CA GLY A 23 5.28 21.42 12.25
C GLY A 23 5.23 20.39 13.36
N LEU A 24 4.14 19.66 13.43
CA LEU A 24 3.82 18.72 14.49
C LEU A 24 4.82 17.55 14.57
N PRO A 25 4.90 16.88 15.73
CA PRO A 25 5.69 15.65 15.85
C PRO A 25 5.04 14.52 15.07
N ALA A 26 5.09 14.60 13.74
CA ALA A 26 4.72 13.52 12.86
C ALA A 26 5.91 12.58 12.65
N ARG A 27 5.62 11.32 12.44
CA ARG A 27 6.62 10.29 12.14
C ARG A 27 6.14 9.50 10.93
N ILE A 28 7.08 9.09 10.10
CA ILE A 28 6.84 8.21 8.97
C ILE A 28 7.77 7.00 9.07
N CYS A 29 7.30 5.83 8.69
CA CYS A 29 8.11 4.64 8.57
C CYS A 29 7.63 3.80 7.39
N TRP A 30 8.52 2.94 6.89
CA TRP A 30 8.24 2.04 5.79
C TRP A 30 8.00 0.63 6.33
N LEU A 31 6.78 0.14 6.17
CA LEU A 31 6.38 -1.20 6.57
C LEU A 31 5.70 -1.89 5.40
N GLY A 32 6.13 -3.12 5.14
CA GLY A 32 5.57 -3.95 4.10
C GLY A 32 4.24 -4.60 4.46
N TYR A 33 3.73 -5.39 3.51
CA TYR A 33 2.58 -6.25 3.76
C TYR A 33 2.90 -7.28 4.86
N GLY A 34 1.97 -7.45 5.79
CA GLY A 34 2.13 -8.34 6.95
C GLY A 34 2.83 -7.71 8.16
N GLU A 35 3.30 -6.47 8.07
CA GLU A 35 3.95 -5.74 9.16
C GLU A 35 3.09 -4.61 9.74
N ARG A 36 2.29 -3.94 8.91
CA ARG A 36 1.54 -2.72 9.30
C ARG A 36 0.55 -2.99 10.43
N HIS A 37 -0.23 -4.05 10.35
CA HIS A 37 -1.19 -4.39 11.41
C HIS A 37 -0.50 -4.71 12.74
N ARG A 38 0.65 -5.37 12.71
CA ARG A 38 1.43 -5.67 13.92
C ARG A 38 1.85 -4.41 14.66
N LEU A 39 2.32 -3.39 13.91
CA LEU A 39 2.66 -2.10 14.50
C LEU A 39 1.41 -1.38 15.02
N GLY A 40 0.32 -1.39 14.28
CA GLY A 40 -0.95 -0.79 14.70
C GLY A 40 -1.47 -1.39 16.00
N LEU A 41 -1.46 -2.72 16.12
CA LEU A 41 -1.85 -3.43 17.34
C LEU A 41 -0.90 -3.09 18.51
N ARG A 42 0.41 -2.99 18.26
CA ARG A 42 1.37 -2.58 19.28
C ARG A 42 1.10 -1.17 19.79
N PHE A 43 0.79 -0.23 18.90
CA PHE A 43 0.39 1.12 19.32
C PHE A 43 -0.89 1.10 20.15
N ASN A 44 -1.88 0.30 19.77
CA ASN A 44 -3.11 0.19 20.53
C ASN A 44 -2.89 -0.38 21.93
N GLU A 45 -2.00 -1.35 22.07
CA GLU A 45 -1.60 -1.91 23.36
C GLU A 45 -0.84 -0.88 24.22
N MET A 46 0.05 -0.07 23.65
CA MET A 46 0.75 0.99 24.36
C MET A 46 -0.21 2.07 24.89
N VAL A 47 -1.27 2.38 24.15
CA VAL A 47 -2.32 3.28 24.61
C VAL A 47 -3.15 2.63 25.73
N ARG A 48 -3.54 1.37 25.57
CA ARG A 48 -4.31 0.60 26.56
C ARG A 48 -3.58 0.48 27.89
N SER A 49 -2.29 0.21 27.85
CA SER A 49 -1.43 0.08 29.06
C SER A 49 -1.09 1.41 29.71
N GLY A 50 -1.36 2.54 29.03
CA GLY A 50 -0.98 3.88 29.50
C GLY A 50 0.51 4.22 29.27
N GLU A 51 1.25 3.41 28.54
CA GLU A 51 2.60 3.75 28.06
C GLU A 51 2.57 4.99 27.16
N LEU A 52 1.55 5.07 26.29
CA LEU A 52 1.20 6.29 25.57
C LEU A 52 -0.03 6.94 26.23
N LYS A 53 0.07 8.23 26.48
CA LYS A 53 -0.96 9.00 27.19
C LYS A 53 -2.10 9.54 26.32
N ALA A 54 -2.04 9.27 25.02
CA ALA A 54 -3.03 9.73 24.06
C ALA A 54 -3.19 8.72 22.92
N PRO A 55 -4.34 8.69 22.25
CA PRO A 55 -4.56 7.91 21.04
C PRO A 55 -3.53 8.24 19.94
N ILE A 56 -3.19 7.25 19.14
CA ILE A 56 -2.32 7.39 17.99
C ILE A 56 -3.15 7.36 16.71
N VAL A 57 -2.98 8.38 15.90
CA VAL A 57 -3.56 8.46 14.56
C VAL A 57 -2.61 7.85 13.56
N ILE A 58 -3.05 6.82 12.88
CA ILE A 58 -2.27 6.06 11.90
C ILE A 58 -2.87 6.32 10.52
N GLY A 59 -2.14 7.05 9.70
CA GLY A 59 -2.46 7.24 8.29
C GLY A 59 -1.40 6.62 7.43
N ARG A 60 -1.62 6.61 6.13
CA ARG A 60 -0.58 6.27 5.16
C ARG A 60 -0.61 7.26 3.99
N ASP A 61 0.46 7.30 3.24
CA ASP A 61 0.57 8.13 2.05
C ASP A 61 -0.48 7.71 1.01
N HIS A 62 -1.18 8.67 0.43
CA HIS A 62 -2.13 8.44 -0.66
C HIS A 62 -1.48 7.87 -1.91
N LEU A 63 -0.18 8.01 -2.06
CA LEU A 63 0.62 7.42 -3.14
C LEU A 63 1.11 6.01 -2.83
N ASP A 64 0.62 5.39 -1.76
CA ASP A 64 0.86 3.98 -1.47
C ASP A 64 0.36 3.11 -2.64
N SER A 65 1.12 2.07 -2.97
CA SER A 65 0.98 1.28 -4.19
C SER A 65 -0.42 0.69 -4.46
N GLY A 66 -1.25 0.51 -3.42
CA GLY A 66 -2.64 0.02 -3.58
C GLY A 66 -3.68 1.11 -3.81
N SER A 67 -3.30 2.38 -3.81
CA SER A 67 -4.23 3.50 -3.64
C SER A 67 -4.13 4.61 -4.69
N VAL A 68 -3.35 4.42 -5.73
CA VAL A 68 -3.09 5.44 -6.74
C VAL A 68 -3.27 4.91 -8.16
N ALA A 69 -3.83 5.75 -9.03
CA ALA A 69 -3.81 5.60 -10.47
C ALA A 69 -3.18 6.86 -11.08
N SER A 70 -1.87 6.84 -11.27
CA SER A 70 -1.11 8.01 -11.69
C SER A 70 0.04 7.60 -12.61
N PRO A 71 -0.25 7.30 -13.91
CA PRO A 71 0.71 6.70 -14.83
C PRO A 71 1.91 7.60 -15.15
N TYR A 72 1.83 8.89 -14.85
CA TYR A 72 2.87 9.85 -15.17
C TYR A 72 3.54 10.46 -13.93
N ARG A 73 3.43 9.82 -12.81
CA ARG A 73 4.03 10.26 -11.54
C ARG A 73 4.81 9.13 -10.89
N GLU A 74 4.39 8.70 -9.72
CA GLU A 74 5.13 7.74 -8.88
C GLU A 74 5.04 6.29 -9.38
N THR A 75 4.20 6.05 -10.38
CA THR A 75 3.98 4.72 -10.97
C THR A 75 4.56 4.59 -12.39
N GLU A 76 5.54 5.41 -12.73
CA GLU A 76 6.11 5.48 -14.08
C GLU A 76 6.87 4.21 -14.51
N ALA A 77 7.28 3.39 -13.58
CA ALA A 77 7.97 2.11 -13.87
C ALA A 77 7.01 0.93 -14.07
N MET A 78 5.79 1.18 -14.53
CA MET A 78 4.79 0.15 -14.77
C MET A 78 5.16 -0.81 -15.89
N ILE A 79 4.78 -2.10 -15.73
CA ILE A 79 5.02 -3.12 -16.77
C ILE A 79 4.14 -2.84 -17.99
N ASP A 80 2.84 -2.64 -17.81
CA ASP A 80 1.88 -2.49 -18.91
C ASP A 80 0.82 -1.40 -18.68
N GLY A 81 0.81 -0.77 -17.52
CA GLY A 81 -0.15 0.26 -17.14
C GLY A 81 -1.48 -0.25 -16.58
N SER A 82 -1.71 -1.54 -16.48
CA SER A 82 -2.94 -2.10 -15.89
C SER A 82 -3.05 -1.76 -14.40
N ASP A 83 -1.92 -1.56 -13.72
CA ASP A 83 -1.84 -1.12 -12.34
C ASP A 83 -2.15 0.37 -12.15
N ALA A 84 -2.32 1.15 -13.22
CA ALA A 84 -2.74 2.55 -13.19
C ALA A 84 -4.23 2.77 -13.51
N ILE A 85 -5.04 1.73 -13.48
CA ILE A 85 -6.49 1.83 -13.70
C ILE A 85 -7.16 2.47 -12.49
N ALA A 86 -8.08 3.40 -12.74
CA ALA A 86 -8.77 4.16 -11.69
C ALA A 86 -9.62 3.30 -10.74
N ASP A 87 -10.00 2.11 -11.13
CA ASP A 87 -10.74 1.17 -10.30
C ASP A 87 -9.96 0.78 -9.02
N TRP A 88 -8.64 0.69 -9.09
CA TRP A 88 -7.82 0.30 -7.96
C TRP A 88 -7.92 1.24 -6.75
N PRO A 89 -7.75 2.57 -6.89
CA PRO A 89 -7.94 3.47 -5.76
C PRO A 89 -9.39 3.53 -5.28
N LEU A 90 -10.37 3.37 -6.17
CA LEU A 90 -11.78 3.28 -5.76
C LEU A 90 -12.03 2.04 -4.91
N LEU A 91 -11.58 0.88 -5.36
CA LEU A 91 -11.66 -0.38 -4.60
C LEU A 91 -10.91 -0.28 -3.27
N ASN A 92 -9.73 0.35 -3.26
CA ASN A 92 -8.97 0.58 -2.04
C ASN A 92 -9.78 1.40 -1.02
N GLY A 93 -10.41 2.48 -1.45
CA GLY A 93 -11.28 3.29 -0.59
C GLY A 93 -12.46 2.50 -0.04
N LEU A 94 -13.13 1.68 -0.87
CA LEU A 94 -14.24 0.83 -0.45
C LEU A 94 -13.79 -0.26 0.53
N VAL A 95 -12.67 -0.92 0.27
CA VAL A 95 -12.09 -1.95 1.16
C VAL A 95 -11.73 -1.36 2.51
N ASN A 96 -11.11 -0.19 2.55
CA ASN A 96 -10.78 0.49 3.80
C ASN A 96 -12.02 0.87 4.60
N THR A 97 -13.09 1.31 3.92
CA THR A 97 -14.38 1.60 4.55
C THR A 97 -15.00 0.35 5.17
N CYS A 98 -15.07 -0.75 4.42
CA CYS A 98 -15.58 -2.02 4.91
C CYS A 98 -14.74 -2.61 6.05
N SER A 99 -13.44 -2.37 6.04
CA SER A 99 -12.51 -2.81 7.10
C SER A 99 -12.67 -2.03 8.39
N GLY A 100 -13.32 -0.86 8.35
CA GLY A 100 -13.61 -0.05 9.53
C GLY A 100 -12.59 1.05 9.79
N ALA A 101 -11.92 1.56 8.76
CA ALA A 101 -11.09 2.75 8.88
C ALA A 101 -11.89 3.90 9.47
N THR A 102 -11.24 4.71 10.31
CA THR A 102 -11.88 5.83 10.99
C THR A 102 -12.24 6.95 10.01
N TRP A 103 -11.41 7.12 8.99
CA TRP A 103 -11.61 8.09 7.94
C TRP A 103 -11.06 7.54 6.62
N VAL A 104 -11.79 7.74 5.55
CA VAL A 104 -11.39 7.36 4.19
C VAL A 104 -11.60 8.52 3.26
N SER A 105 -10.67 8.76 2.36
CA SER A 105 -10.79 9.77 1.33
C SER A 105 -10.43 9.23 -0.04
N ILE A 106 -11.10 9.77 -1.05
CA ILE A 106 -10.74 9.58 -2.45
C ILE A 106 -10.50 10.96 -3.03
N HIS A 107 -9.32 11.18 -3.58
CA HIS A 107 -8.90 12.44 -4.16
C HIS A 107 -8.66 12.27 -5.65
N HIS A 108 -8.87 13.36 -6.35
CA HIS A 108 -8.69 13.42 -7.78
C HIS A 108 -7.96 14.72 -8.12
N GLY A 109 -6.83 14.63 -8.77
CA GLY A 109 -6.04 15.81 -9.07
C GLY A 109 -4.53 15.54 -8.98
N GLY A 110 -3.77 16.54 -8.56
CA GLY A 110 -2.32 16.42 -8.45
C GLY A 110 -1.57 16.79 -9.72
N GLY A 111 -2.19 17.51 -10.65
CA GLY A 111 -1.53 18.13 -11.79
C GLY A 111 -1.39 17.30 -13.06
N VAL A 112 -1.84 16.06 -13.07
CA VAL A 112 -1.75 15.18 -14.27
C VAL A 112 -3.09 14.95 -14.96
N GLY A 113 -4.14 15.67 -14.57
CA GLY A 113 -5.44 15.68 -15.23
C GLY A 113 -6.46 14.74 -14.62
N ILE A 114 -7.69 14.89 -15.11
CA ILE A 114 -8.86 14.14 -14.65
C ILE A 114 -8.74 12.66 -15.04
N GLY A 115 -8.96 11.77 -14.07
CA GLY A 115 -8.90 10.32 -14.25
C GLY A 115 -7.50 9.73 -14.18
N ARG A 116 -6.44 10.54 -14.28
CA ARG A 116 -5.04 10.07 -14.31
C ARG A 116 -4.29 10.29 -13.00
N SER A 117 -4.93 10.87 -12.01
CA SER A 117 -4.34 11.16 -10.72
C SER A 117 -5.36 10.97 -9.60
N ILE A 118 -6.12 9.89 -9.69
CA ILE A 118 -7.01 9.47 -8.63
C ILE A 118 -6.24 8.68 -7.60
N HIS A 119 -6.46 8.96 -6.32
CA HIS A 119 -5.83 8.26 -5.22
C HIS A 119 -6.74 8.22 -4.00
N ALA A 120 -6.53 7.22 -3.16
CA ALA A 120 -7.28 7.01 -1.93
C ALA A 120 -6.36 7.08 -0.71
N GLY A 121 -6.93 7.43 0.42
CA GLY A 121 -6.25 7.45 1.70
C GLY A 121 -7.14 6.94 2.81
N GLN A 122 -6.54 6.52 3.90
CA GLN A 122 -7.24 6.13 5.10
C GLN A 122 -6.50 6.59 6.36
N VAL A 123 -7.27 6.74 7.41
CA VAL A 123 -6.78 6.98 8.77
C VAL A 123 -7.48 6.01 9.71
N SER A 124 -6.72 5.40 10.59
CA SER A 124 -7.22 4.55 11.67
C SER A 124 -6.67 5.06 13.00
N VAL A 125 -7.42 4.85 14.07
CA VAL A 125 -7.05 5.35 15.40
C VAL A 125 -6.82 4.19 16.34
N ALA A 126 -5.66 4.18 16.97
CA ALA A 126 -5.31 3.31 18.09
C ALA A 126 -5.66 4.05 19.38
N ASP A 127 -6.81 3.74 19.98
CA ASP A 127 -7.36 4.42 21.18
C ASP A 127 -7.34 3.56 22.45
N GLY A 128 -6.75 2.36 22.34
CA GLY A 128 -6.64 1.40 23.44
C GLY A 128 -7.83 0.45 23.57
N THR A 129 -8.88 0.58 22.77
CA THR A 129 -10.07 -0.28 22.86
C THR A 129 -9.89 -1.59 22.10
N ALA A 130 -10.68 -2.62 22.47
CA ALA A 130 -10.73 -3.88 21.72
C ALA A 130 -11.30 -3.69 20.31
N LEU A 131 -12.23 -2.76 20.14
CA LEU A 131 -12.75 -2.42 18.81
C LEU A 131 -11.67 -1.84 17.90
N ALA A 132 -10.72 -1.06 18.45
CA ALA A 132 -9.59 -0.57 17.69
C ALA A 132 -8.65 -1.71 17.26
N ASP A 133 -8.44 -2.74 18.09
CA ASP A 133 -7.66 -3.92 17.68
C ASP A 133 -8.26 -4.57 16.42
N GLU A 134 -9.56 -4.86 16.41
CA GLU A 134 -10.24 -5.46 15.27
C GLU A 134 -10.14 -4.62 14.00
N LYS A 135 -10.33 -3.31 14.13
CA LYS A 135 -10.27 -2.37 13.01
C LYS A 135 -8.85 -2.21 12.46
N LEU A 136 -7.88 -2.05 13.35
CA LEU A 136 -6.47 -1.91 12.97
C LEU A 136 -5.96 -3.15 12.27
N GLU A 137 -6.28 -4.34 12.78
CA GLU A 137 -5.92 -5.59 12.14
C GLU A 137 -6.49 -5.69 10.72
N ARG A 138 -7.78 -5.44 10.55
CA ARG A 138 -8.43 -5.52 9.23
C ARG A 138 -7.95 -4.46 8.26
N VAL A 139 -7.93 -3.19 8.67
CA VAL A 139 -7.55 -2.08 7.79
C VAL A 139 -6.09 -2.19 7.38
N LEU A 140 -5.17 -2.40 8.34
CA LEU A 140 -3.74 -2.42 8.08
C LEU A 140 -3.25 -3.73 7.43
N THR A 141 -4.13 -4.72 7.31
CA THR A 141 -3.92 -5.91 6.47
C THR A 141 -4.49 -5.70 5.07
N ASN A 142 -5.75 -5.27 4.97
CA ASN A 142 -6.46 -5.20 3.69
C ASN A 142 -5.98 -4.05 2.81
N ASP A 143 -5.63 -2.91 3.40
CA ASP A 143 -5.12 -1.75 2.67
C ASP A 143 -3.84 -2.07 1.86
N PRO A 144 -2.77 -2.59 2.47
CA PRO A 144 -1.60 -3.00 1.70
C PRO A 144 -1.83 -4.24 0.83
N ALA A 145 -2.79 -5.13 1.17
CA ALA A 145 -3.15 -6.26 0.32
C ALA A 145 -3.65 -5.83 -1.06
N MET A 146 -4.37 -4.70 -1.14
CA MET A 146 -4.79 -4.14 -2.43
C MET A 146 -3.60 -3.82 -3.32
N GLY A 147 -2.49 -3.36 -2.76
CA GLY A 147 -1.25 -3.15 -3.49
C GLY A 147 -0.66 -4.44 -4.05
N VAL A 148 -0.67 -5.50 -3.24
CA VAL A 148 -0.21 -6.83 -3.68
C VAL A 148 -1.10 -7.33 -4.82
N ILE A 149 -2.43 -7.32 -4.66
CA ILE A 149 -3.39 -7.79 -5.66
C ILE A 149 -3.22 -7.04 -6.98
N ARG A 150 -3.17 -5.71 -6.93
CA ARG A 150 -2.99 -4.85 -8.09
C ARG A 150 -1.71 -5.20 -8.87
N HIS A 151 -0.60 -5.38 -8.16
CA HIS A 151 0.67 -5.68 -8.79
C HIS A 151 0.76 -7.13 -9.29
N VAL A 152 0.05 -8.08 -8.66
CA VAL A 152 -0.09 -9.44 -9.21
C VAL A 152 -0.88 -9.41 -10.52
N ASP A 153 -1.96 -8.63 -10.57
CA ASP A 153 -2.77 -8.46 -11.78
C ASP A 153 -1.93 -7.88 -12.93
N ALA A 154 -1.06 -6.93 -12.64
CA ALA A 154 -0.12 -6.35 -13.60
C ALA A 154 1.09 -7.26 -13.92
N GLY A 155 1.25 -8.40 -13.28
CA GLY A 155 2.29 -9.39 -13.60
C GLY A 155 3.66 -9.15 -12.95
N TYR A 156 3.73 -8.38 -11.86
CA TYR A 156 4.99 -8.19 -11.13
C TYR A 156 5.39 -9.46 -10.36
N GLU A 157 6.53 -10.05 -10.72
CA GLU A 157 7.03 -11.29 -10.12
C GLU A 157 7.12 -11.22 -8.59
N ARG A 158 7.67 -10.12 -8.06
CA ARG A 158 7.79 -9.95 -6.60
C ARG A 158 6.43 -9.89 -5.90
N ALA A 159 5.41 -9.34 -6.53
CA ALA A 159 4.06 -9.32 -5.97
C ALA A 159 3.44 -10.72 -5.95
N ILE A 160 3.70 -11.51 -6.99
CA ILE A 160 3.27 -12.91 -7.09
C ILE A 160 3.90 -13.74 -5.96
N GLU A 161 5.21 -13.62 -5.77
CA GLU A 161 5.94 -14.27 -4.67
C GLU A 161 5.36 -13.89 -3.30
N VAL A 162 5.18 -12.60 -3.04
CA VAL A 162 4.60 -12.10 -1.77
C VAL A 162 3.18 -12.61 -1.57
N ALA A 163 2.38 -12.66 -2.62
CA ALA A 163 1.02 -13.21 -2.51
C ALA A 163 1.05 -14.68 -2.07
N ASP A 164 1.96 -15.48 -2.61
CA ASP A 164 2.12 -16.89 -2.23
C ASP A 164 2.70 -17.03 -0.81
N GLU A 165 3.78 -16.31 -0.50
CA GLU A 165 4.42 -16.32 0.81
C GLU A 165 3.46 -15.92 1.95
N ARG A 166 2.55 -15.00 1.68
CA ARG A 166 1.65 -14.40 2.68
C ARG A 166 0.22 -14.89 2.60
N GLY A 167 -0.08 -15.83 1.70
CA GLY A 167 -1.41 -16.42 1.56
C GLY A 167 -2.47 -15.43 1.06
N VAL A 168 -2.10 -14.46 0.24
CA VAL A 168 -3.07 -13.56 -0.40
C VAL A 168 -3.80 -14.30 -1.50
N VAL A 169 -5.10 -14.49 -1.33
CA VAL A 169 -5.93 -15.23 -2.29
C VAL A 169 -6.22 -14.37 -3.52
N ILE A 170 -5.77 -14.83 -4.67
CA ILE A 170 -5.99 -14.18 -5.97
C ILE A 170 -6.67 -15.18 -6.91
N PRO A 171 -8.00 -15.13 -7.03
CA PRO A 171 -8.78 -16.17 -7.70
C PRO A 171 -8.42 -16.37 -9.19
N MET A 172 -8.01 -15.31 -9.86
CA MET A 172 -7.69 -15.33 -11.29
C MET A 172 -6.20 -15.51 -11.57
N LYS A 173 -5.38 -15.72 -10.54
CA LYS A 173 -3.97 -16.01 -10.70
C LYS A 173 -3.82 -17.36 -11.41
N GLY A 174 -3.37 -17.33 -12.67
CA GLY A 174 -3.07 -18.54 -13.43
C GLY A 174 -1.99 -19.38 -12.74
N SER A 175 -2.05 -20.70 -12.91
CA SER A 175 -0.97 -21.57 -12.45
C SER A 175 0.36 -21.14 -13.09
N PRO A 176 1.51 -21.23 -12.40
CA PRO A 176 2.81 -20.77 -12.88
C PRO A 176 3.22 -21.30 -14.28
N THR A 177 2.55 -22.34 -14.74
CA THR A 177 2.78 -22.98 -16.04
C THR A 177 2.27 -22.16 -17.23
N GLN A 178 1.48 -21.11 -17.03
CA GLN A 178 0.93 -20.31 -18.13
C GLN A 178 1.65 -18.96 -18.34
N ALA A 179 2.45 -18.52 -17.41
CA ALA A 179 3.22 -17.26 -17.53
C ALA A 179 4.42 -17.38 -18.49
N GLY A 180 4.74 -18.58 -18.98
CA GLY A 180 5.83 -18.84 -19.93
C GLY A 180 5.43 -18.90 -21.41
N ALA A 181 4.16 -18.78 -21.74
CA ALA A 181 3.68 -18.95 -23.11
C ALA A 181 2.83 -17.74 -23.54
N GLN A 182 3.48 -16.64 -23.89
CA GLN A 182 3.09 -15.73 -24.97
C GLN A 182 3.82 -14.38 -24.82
N LYS A 183 5.07 -14.35 -25.26
CA LYS A 183 5.60 -13.14 -25.86
C LYS A 183 5.06 -13.11 -27.29
N PRO A 184 4.27 -12.12 -27.70
CA PRO A 184 4.04 -11.93 -29.13
C PRO A 184 5.37 -11.61 -29.77
N ALA A 185 5.74 -12.37 -30.77
CA ALA A 185 6.86 -12.06 -31.63
C ALA A 185 6.63 -10.64 -32.18
N ALA A 186 7.60 -9.77 -31.98
CA ALA A 186 7.68 -8.53 -32.71
C ALA A 186 8.02 -8.90 -34.17
N ASP A 187 6.99 -9.14 -34.97
CA ASP A 187 7.15 -9.25 -36.40
C ASP A 187 7.49 -7.86 -36.96
N GLY A 188 8.61 -7.88 -37.66
CA GLY A 188 9.23 -6.73 -38.27
C GLY A 188 8.30 -5.97 -39.23
N LEU A 189 8.26 -4.69 -39.02
CA LEU A 189 7.97 -3.73 -40.09
C LEU A 189 9.33 -3.36 -40.72
N SER A 190 9.69 -4.16 -41.76
CA SER A 190 10.69 -3.75 -42.73
C SER A 190 10.20 -2.48 -43.42
N SER A 191 11.03 -1.47 -43.37
CA SER A 191 11.03 -0.30 -44.24
C SER A 191 11.08 -0.71 -45.71
N GLU A 192 10.10 -0.32 -46.52
CA GLU A 192 10.31 -0.05 -47.95
C GLU A 192 9.28 0.98 -48.44
N GLN A 193 9.86 2.04 -48.99
CA GLN A 193 9.33 3.13 -49.82
C GLN A 193 8.72 4.34 -49.12
#